data_977f0a9967ef121fb2c98b02d135f706
#
_entry.id   977f0a9967ef121fb2c98b02d135f706
#
_cell.length_a   1.000
_cell.length_b   1.000
_cell.length_c   1.000
_cell.angle_alpha   90.00
_cell.angle_beta   90.00
_cell.angle_gamma   90.00
#
_symmetry.space_group_name_H-M   'P 1'
#
loop_
_entity.id
_entity.type
_entity.pdbx_description
1 polymer ?
#
loop_
_entity_poly.entity_id
_entity_poly.type
_entity_poly.pdbx_seq_one_letter_code
_entity_poly.pdbx_strand_id
1 'polypeptide(L)'
;MNLHYDPLTQVLVTVGGSEAIDMCIRTIVQPGDEVIIPEPCFVCYEPITTLSGGVPVHVPCRQEDEFRLRPEALKAAITPKTKLLIMPFPNNPTGAVMEKEDLESIAEVLRDTNVLVLSDEIYAELNYGLRPHVSIATLPGMAERTVVVNGFSKSYAMTGWRLGYA
;
A
#
# COMPACT_ATOMS: atom_id res chain seq x y z
N MET A 1 -12.70 9.31 1.62
CA MET A 1 -11.35 9.57 2.19
C MET A 1 -11.14 11.08 2.30
N ASN A 2 -10.62 11.58 3.42
CA ASN A 2 -10.35 13.02 3.59
C ASN A 2 -8.94 13.38 3.05
N LEU A 3 -8.69 13.04 1.79
CA LEU A 3 -7.47 13.36 1.07
C LEU A 3 -7.74 14.47 0.06
N HIS A 4 -6.85 15.44 -0.02
CA HIS A 4 -6.94 16.57 -0.93
C HIS A 4 -5.65 16.65 -1.75
N TYR A 5 -5.75 16.35 -3.02
CA TYR A 5 -4.64 16.43 -3.98
C TYR A 5 -4.98 17.42 -5.09
N ASP A 6 -3.97 18.15 -5.58
CA ASP A 6 -4.13 18.93 -6.81
C ASP A 6 -4.23 17.96 -8.01
N PRO A 7 -5.37 17.95 -8.73
CA PRO A 7 -5.59 17.01 -9.82
C PRO A 7 -4.65 17.21 -11.01
N LEU A 8 -4.01 18.37 -11.13
CA LEU A 8 -3.11 18.67 -12.24
C LEU A 8 -1.66 18.26 -11.98
N THR A 9 -1.25 18.20 -10.72
CA THR A 9 0.16 18.00 -10.34
C THR A 9 0.40 16.80 -9.43
N GLN A 10 -0.65 16.28 -8.78
CA GLN A 10 -0.54 15.22 -7.78
C GLN A 10 -1.38 13.97 -8.10
N VAL A 11 -2.01 13.92 -9.27
CA VAL A 11 -2.81 12.76 -9.69
C VAL A 11 -2.32 12.25 -11.04
N LEU A 12 -2.01 10.95 -11.09
CA LEU A 12 -1.68 10.23 -12.31
C LEU A 12 -2.79 9.25 -12.64
N VAL A 13 -3.41 9.40 -13.81
CA VAL A 13 -4.41 8.44 -14.33
C VAL A 13 -3.70 7.30 -15.03
N THR A 14 -4.14 6.07 -14.78
CA THR A 14 -3.47 4.84 -15.23
C THR A 14 -4.45 3.81 -15.81
N VAL A 15 -3.91 2.81 -16.53
CA VAL A 15 -4.65 1.66 -17.07
C VAL A 15 -4.93 0.65 -15.94
N GLY A 16 -5.80 1.04 -15.01
CA GLY A 16 -6.11 0.30 -13.78
C GLY A 16 -5.05 0.48 -12.68
N GLY A 17 -5.40 0.06 -11.47
CA GLY A 17 -4.50 0.16 -10.31
C GLY A 17 -3.18 -0.60 -10.47
N SER A 18 -3.17 -1.69 -11.23
CA SER A 18 -1.94 -2.47 -11.46
C SER A 18 -0.85 -1.69 -12.19
N GLU A 19 -1.21 -0.84 -13.16
CA GLU A 19 -0.24 0.04 -13.81
C GLU A 19 0.25 1.12 -12.82
N ALA A 20 -0.63 1.66 -11.98
CA ALA A 20 -0.23 2.61 -10.94
C ALA A 20 0.80 2.00 -9.99
N ILE A 21 0.61 0.74 -9.58
CA ILE A 21 1.56 -0.01 -8.75
C ILE A 21 2.89 -0.20 -9.49
N ASP A 22 2.86 -0.66 -10.75
CA ASP A 22 4.06 -0.89 -11.57
C ASP A 22 4.87 0.41 -11.74
N MET A 23 4.22 1.49 -12.11
CA MET A 23 4.87 2.80 -12.27
C MET A 23 5.46 3.31 -10.96
N CYS A 24 4.74 3.17 -9.84
CA CYS A 24 5.22 3.58 -8.53
C CYS A 24 6.48 2.80 -8.13
N ILE A 25 6.45 1.47 -8.21
CA ILE A 25 7.58 0.62 -7.84
C ILE A 25 8.79 0.93 -8.74
N ARG A 26 8.61 0.97 -10.06
CA ARG A 26 9.71 1.27 -11.01
C ARG A 26 10.32 2.66 -10.85
N THR A 27 9.53 3.62 -10.37
CA THR A 27 10.03 4.99 -10.14
C THR A 27 10.83 5.11 -8.86
N ILE A 28 10.43 4.36 -7.82
CA ILE A 28 10.99 4.48 -6.47
C ILE A 28 12.16 3.53 -6.25
N VAL A 29 12.04 2.29 -6.73
CA VAL A 29 12.95 1.18 -6.41
C VAL A 29 14.14 1.15 -7.37
N GLN A 30 15.34 1.08 -6.78
CA GLN A 30 16.59 0.86 -7.50
C GLN A 30 17.12 -0.56 -7.25
N PRO A 31 18.02 -1.07 -8.09
CA PRO A 31 18.62 -2.38 -7.89
C PRO A 31 19.23 -2.55 -6.50
N GLY A 32 18.73 -3.54 -5.76
CA GLY A 32 19.17 -3.87 -4.40
C GLY A 32 18.38 -3.20 -3.28
N ASP A 33 17.45 -2.28 -3.59
CA ASP A 33 16.53 -1.73 -2.61
C ASP A 33 15.54 -2.82 -2.14
N GLU A 34 15.23 -2.83 -0.86
CA GLU A 34 14.27 -3.75 -0.27
C GLU A 34 12.87 -3.16 -0.29
N VAL A 35 11.90 -4.00 -0.67
CA VAL A 35 10.47 -3.69 -0.66
C VAL A 35 9.76 -4.63 0.30
N ILE A 36 9.19 -4.09 1.37
CA ILE A 36 8.42 -4.88 2.34
C ILE A 36 7.03 -5.16 1.77
N ILE A 37 6.66 -6.44 1.75
CA ILE A 37 5.41 -6.97 1.20
C ILE A 37 4.71 -7.80 2.29
N PRO A 38 3.62 -7.29 2.91
CA PRO A 38 2.78 -8.08 3.81
C PRO A 38 2.12 -9.24 3.07
N GLU A 39 2.10 -10.44 3.65
CA GLU A 39 1.54 -11.65 3.07
C GLU A 39 0.47 -12.28 3.98
N PRO A 40 -0.58 -12.90 3.39
CA PRO A 40 -0.84 -13.09 1.95
C PRO A 40 -1.30 -11.80 1.28
N CYS A 41 -0.99 -11.64 -0.01
CA CYS A 41 -1.27 -10.42 -0.76
C CYS A 41 -1.61 -10.68 -2.23
N PHE A 42 -1.94 -9.61 -2.96
CA PHE A 42 -2.15 -9.67 -4.39
C PHE A 42 -0.85 -10.00 -5.13
N VAL A 43 -0.95 -10.88 -6.12
CA VAL A 43 0.20 -11.55 -6.79
C VAL A 43 1.14 -10.62 -7.56
N CYS A 44 0.80 -9.36 -7.81
CA CYS A 44 1.62 -8.51 -8.67
C CYS A 44 2.81 -7.84 -7.95
N TYR A 45 2.78 -7.68 -6.63
CA TYR A 45 3.78 -6.88 -5.92
C TYR A 45 5.18 -7.46 -6.00
N GLU A 46 5.33 -8.74 -5.70
CA GLU A 46 6.63 -9.43 -5.76
C GLU A 46 7.24 -9.45 -7.17
N PRO A 47 6.52 -9.88 -8.23
CA PRO A 47 7.07 -9.88 -9.59
C PRO A 47 7.48 -8.48 -10.06
N ILE A 48 6.68 -7.45 -9.78
CA ILE A 48 7.02 -6.08 -10.18
C ILE A 48 8.27 -5.60 -9.43
N THR A 49 8.37 -5.87 -8.12
CA THR A 49 9.56 -5.56 -7.32
C THR A 49 10.81 -6.20 -7.93
N THR A 50 10.75 -7.50 -8.20
CA THR A 50 11.87 -8.25 -8.78
C THR A 50 12.26 -7.74 -10.17
N LEU A 51 11.28 -7.47 -11.04
CA LEU A 51 11.50 -6.91 -12.38
C LEU A 51 12.09 -5.49 -12.35
N SER A 52 11.89 -4.78 -11.25
CA SER A 52 12.48 -3.45 -11.00
C SER A 52 13.90 -3.53 -10.42
N GLY A 53 14.43 -4.73 -10.18
CA GLY A 53 15.72 -4.97 -9.54
C GLY A 53 15.69 -4.88 -8.02
N GLY A 54 14.54 -4.68 -7.42
CA GLY A 54 14.33 -4.67 -5.97
C GLY A 54 14.36 -6.07 -5.36
N VAL A 55 14.53 -6.12 -4.05
CA VAL A 55 14.53 -7.33 -3.24
C VAL A 55 13.22 -7.38 -2.44
N PRO A 56 12.29 -8.30 -2.72
CA PRO A 56 11.08 -8.46 -1.93
C PRO A 56 11.42 -9.01 -0.54
N VAL A 57 10.88 -8.35 0.50
CA VAL A 57 10.98 -8.76 1.90
C VAL A 57 9.58 -9.09 2.41
N HIS A 58 9.29 -10.36 2.56
CA HIS A 58 7.97 -10.83 2.94
C HIS A 58 7.76 -10.75 4.46
N VAL A 59 6.63 -10.14 4.88
CA VAL A 59 6.22 -10.05 6.27
C VAL A 59 4.90 -10.81 6.45
N PRO A 60 4.89 -11.94 7.16
CA PRO A 60 3.67 -12.72 7.32
C PRO A 60 2.66 -12.01 8.22
N CYS A 61 1.46 -11.79 7.70
CA CYS A 61 0.28 -11.40 8.45
C CYS A 61 -0.50 -12.67 8.85
N ARG A 62 -0.68 -12.90 10.13
CA ARG A 62 -1.18 -14.17 10.65
C ARG A 62 -2.66 -14.15 10.93
N GLN A 63 -3.30 -15.30 10.89
CA GLN A 63 -4.73 -15.44 11.18
C GLN A 63 -5.07 -15.01 12.62
N GLU A 64 -4.21 -15.29 13.60
CA GLU A 64 -4.38 -14.87 14.98
C GLU A 64 -4.37 -13.35 15.15
N ASP A 65 -3.78 -12.61 14.20
CA ASP A 65 -3.78 -11.15 14.13
C ASP A 65 -4.81 -10.61 13.12
N GLU A 66 -5.81 -11.41 12.75
CA GLU A 66 -6.82 -11.09 11.74
C GLU A 66 -6.20 -10.69 10.37
N PHE A 67 -5.05 -11.24 10.05
CA PHE A 67 -4.23 -10.89 8.88
C PHE A 67 -3.82 -9.41 8.79
N ARG A 68 -3.74 -8.70 9.91
CA ARG A 68 -3.25 -7.32 9.98
C ARG A 68 -1.72 -7.30 10.02
N LEU A 69 -1.13 -6.25 9.47
CA LEU A 69 0.30 -6.00 9.61
C LEU A 69 0.60 -5.51 11.04
N ARG A 70 1.41 -6.27 11.77
CA ARG A 70 1.82 -5.92 13.14
C ARG A 70 3.02 -4.98 13.13
N PRO A 71 3.05 -3.92 13.97
CA PRO A 71 4.15 -2.96 14.00
C PRO A 71 5.48 -3.61 14.39
N GLU A 72 5.48 -4.63 15.24
CA GLU A 72 6.69 -5.36 15.63
C GLU A 72 7.29 -6.13 14.46
N ALA A 73 6.43 -6.75 13.62
CA ALA A 73 6.85 -7.47 12.44
C ALA A 73 7.42 -6.51 11.38
N LEU A 74 6.76 -5.37 11.16
CA LEU A 74 7.27 -4.32 10.29
C LEU A 74 8.63 -3.81 10.77
N LYS A 75 8.75 -3.46 12.05
CA LYS A 75 9.99 -2.95 12.64
C LYS A 75 11.15 -3.92 12.48
N ALA A 76 10.90 -5.22 12.65
CA ALA A 76 11.92 -6.27 12.49
C ALA A 76 12.37 -6.44 11.03
N ALA A 77 11.51 -6.10 10.05
CA ALA A 77 11.80 -6.22 8.63
C ALA A 77 12.54 -5.02 8.05
N ILE A 78 12.50 -3.85 8.71
CA ILE A 78 13.15 -2.63 8.22
C ILE A 78 14.67 -2.75 8.39
N THR A 79 15.38 -2.51 7.29
CA THR A 79 16.84 -2.39 7.24
C THR A 79 17.26 -1.05 6.61
N PRO A 80 18.55 -0.71 6.60
CA PRO A 80 19.04 0.48 5.88
C PRO A 80 18.80 0.44 4.36
N LYS A 81 18.46 -0.72 3.80
CA LYS A 81 18.13 -0.91 2.37
C LYS A 81 16.63 -0.80 2.08
N THR A 82 15.79 -0.79 3.12
CA THR A 82 14.34 -0.73 2.95
C THR A 82 13.94 0.61 2.34
N LYS A 83 13.37 0.55 1.15
CA LYS A 83 12.96 1.72 0.36
C LYS A 83 11.45 1.93 0.36
N LEU A 84 10.69 0.85 0.27
CA LEU A 84 9.25 0.89 0.09
C LEU A 84 8.54 -0.13 1.00
N LEU A 85 7.45 0.29 1.59
CA LEU A 85 6.45 -0.57 2.22
C LEU A 85 5.20 -0.58 1.36
N ILE A 86 4.71 -1.76 0.99
CA ILE A 86 3.41 -1.92 0.35
C ILE A 86 2.37 -2.16 1.43
N MET A 87 1.29 -1.34 1.41
CA MET A 87 0.15 -1.42 2.34
C MET A 87 -1.10 -1.79 1.56
N PRO A 88 -1.39 -3.10 1.37
CA PRO A 88 -2.49 -3.57 0.53
C PRO A 88 -3.77 -3.78 1.36
N PHE A 89 -4.35 -2.72 1.91
CA PHE A 89 -5.54 -2.81 2.76
C PHE A 89 -6.66 -1.85 2.32
N PRO A 90 -7.93 -2.33 2.25
CA PRO A 90 -8.40 -3.70 2.51
C PRO A 90 -7.74 -4.73 1.60
N ASN A 91 -7.41 -5.91 2.16
CA ASN A 91 -6.49 -6.86 1.54
C ASN A 91 -7.19 -7.84 0.58
N ASN A 92 -6.51 -8.19 -0.49
CA ASN A 92 -6.78 -9.34 -1.32
C ASN A 92 -5.63 -10.36 -1.10
N PRO A 93 -5.87 -11.60 -0.60
CA PRO A 93 -7.15 -12.33 -0.64
C PRO A 93 -7.95 -12.37 0.68
N THR A 94 -7.42 -11.86 1.79
CA THR A 94 -7.97 -12.16 3.12
C THR A 94 -9.21 -11.33 3.48
N GLY A 95 -9.39 -10.16 2.84
CA GLY A 95 -10.40 -9.19 3.24
C GLY A 95 -10.03 -8.41 4.51
N ALA A 96 -8.83 -8.59 5.04
CA ALA A 96 -8.37 -7.90 6.23
C ALA A 96 -8.38 -6.37 6.02
N VAL A 97 -8.74 -5.66 7.07
CA VAL A 97 -8.71 -4.20 7.14
C VAL A 97 -7.79 -3.76 8.26
N MET A 98 -7.14 -2.61 8.08
CA MET A 98 -6.39 -1.95 9.14
C MET A 98 -7.26 -0.83 9.72
N GLU A 99 -7.49 -0.88 11.01
CA GLU A 99 -8.18 0.18 11.72
C GLU A 99 -7.26 1.38 11.94
N LYS A 100 -7.82 2.52 12.33
CA LYS A 100 -7.04 3.74 12.53
C LYS A 100 -5.89 3.54 13.52
N GLU A 101 -6.15 2.84 14.61
CA GLU A 101 -5.20 2.53 15.67
C GLU A 101 -4.04 1.64 15.19
N ASP A 102 -4.33 0.69 14.28
CA ASP A 102 -3.31 -0.12 13.63
C ASP A 102 -2.41 0.75 12.75
N LEU A 103 -3.03 1.61 11.92
CA LEU A 103 -2.32 2.51 11.01
C LEU A 103 -1.46 3.53 11.77
N GLU A 104 -1.92 4.06 12.91
CA GLU A 104 -1.15 4.94 13.78
C GLU A 104 0.11 4.23 14.31
N SER A 105 -0.02 2.95 14.68
CA SER A 105 1.11 2.14 15.14
C SER A 105 2.13 1.88 14.03
N ILE A 106 1.67 1.66 12.79
CA ILE A 106 2.55 1.53 11.61
C ILE A 106 3.24 2.87 11.31
N ALA A 107 2.51 3.99 11.34
CA ALA A 107 3.06 5.32 11.11
C ALA A 107 4.15 5.67 12.14
N GLU A 108 3.96 5.26 13.41
CA GLU A 108 4.97 5.43 14.44
C GLU A 108 6.28 4.69 14.13
N VAL A 109 6.20 3.44 13.65
CA VAL A 109 7.38 2.68 13.23
C VAL A 109 8.11 3.37 12.08
N LEU A 110 7.38 4.00 11.17
CA LEU A 110 7.95 4.66 9.98
C LEU A 110 8.50 6.07 10.26
N ARG A 111 8.18 6.69 11.40
CA ARG A 111 8.46 8.11 11.71
C ARG A 111 9.92 8.49 11.44
N ASP A 112 10.85 7.74 12.00
CA ASP A 112 12.28 8.02 11.95
C ASP A 112 12.99 7.27 10.80
N THR A 113 12.25 6.90 9.76
CA THR A 113 12.77 6.21 8.59
C THR A 113 12.55 7.02 7.31
N ASN A 114 13.31 6.65 6.25
CA ASN A 114 13.10 7.17 4.90
C ASN A 114 12.24 6.23 4.02
N VAL A 115 11.56 5.27 4.63
CA VAL A 115 10.71 4.31 3.92
C VAL A 115 9.49 5.03 3.35
N LEU A 116 9.28 4.87 2.05
CA LEU A 116 8.07 5.34 1.36
C LEU A 116 6.96 4.29 1.49
N VAL A 117 5.72 4.72 1.29
CA VAL A 117 4.55 3.83 1.38
C VAL A 117 3.80 3.84 0.06
N LEU A 118 3.51 2.66 -0.48
CA LEU A 118 2.52 2.45 -1.53
C LEU A 118 1.26 1.88 -0.85
N SER A 119 0.24 2.71 -0.69
CA SER A 119 -1.05 2.31 -0.12
C SER A 119 -2.00 1.91 -1.24
N ASP A 120 -2.17 0.60 -1.45
CA ASP A 120 -3.15 0.09 -2.41
C ASP A 120 -4.52 0.02 -1.74
N GLU A 121 -5.36 0.99 -2.05
CA GLU A 121 -6.68 1.19 -1.48
C GLU A 121 -7.81 0.88 -2.47
N ILE A 122 -7.55 0.01 -3.45
CA ILE A 122 -8.52 -0.34 -4.50
C ILE A 122 -9.84 -0.91 -3.96
N TYR A 123 -9.82 -1.46 -2.73
CA TYR A 123 -10.99 -2.02 -2.06
C TYR A 123 -11.57 -1.11 -0.96
N ALA A 124 -11.14 0.15 -0.86
CA ALA A 124 -11.56 1.08 0.20
C ALA A 124 -13.08 1.20 0.36
N GLU A 125 -13.82 1.21 -0.77
CA GLU A 125 -15.29 1.31 -0.78
C GLU A 125 -16.00 -0.04 -0.58
N LEU A 126 -15.27 -1.17 -0.57
CA LEU A 126 -15.80 -2.51 -0.33
C LEU A 126 -15.49 -2.98 1.10
N ASN A 127 -15.55 -2.07 2.03
CA ASN A 127 -15.41 -2.33 3.46
C ASN A 127 -16.79 -2.60 4.06
N TYR A 128 -16.98 -3.81 4.59
CA TYR A 128 -18.24 -4.25 5.20
C TYR A 128 -18.22 -4.15 6.73
N GLY A 129 -17.17 -3.56 7.30
CA GLY A 129 -17.04 -3.31 8.73
C GLY A 129 -17.94 -2.17 9.21
N LEU A 130 -17.99 -1.99 10.53
CA LEU A 130 -18.76 -0.91 11.16
C LEU A 130 -18.08 0.47 11.06
N ARG A 131 -16.78 0.50 10.76
CA ARG A 131 -15.99 1.72 10.66
C ARG A 131 -15.66 2.02 9.18
N PRO A 132 -15.65 3.29 8.78
CA PRO A 132 -15.22 3.66 7.44
C PRO A 132 -13.73 3.36 7.25
N HIS A 133 -13.32 3.13 6.00
CA HIS A 133 -11.92 3.00 5.65
C HIS A 133 -11.14 4.28 6.01
N VAL A 134 -9.96 4.11 6.58
CA VAL A 134 -9.01 5.20 6.86
C VAL A 134 -7.78 4.98 5.99
N SER A 135 -7.38 6.00 5.24
CA SER A 135 -6.11 5.98 4.51
C SER A 135 -4.96 6.33 5.44
N ILE A 136 -3.86 5.59 5.35
CA ILE A 136 -2.64 5.93 6.10
C ILE A 136 -2.10 7.32 5.73
N ALA A 137 -2.33 7.78 4.50
CA ALA A 137 -1.93 9.12 4.03
C ALA A 137 -2.61 10.27 4.80
N THR A 138 -3.70 9.99 5.53
CA THR A 138 -4.37 11.00 6.37
C THR A 138 -3.71 11.22 7.73
N LEU A 139 -2.78 10.35 8.11
CA LEU A 139 -2.11 10.43 9.40
C LEU A 139 -0.96 11.45 9.38
N PRO A 140 -0.63 12.09 10.51
CA PRO A 140 0.45 13.07 10.57
C PRO A 140 1.78 12.52 10.05
N GLY A 141 2.43 13.25 9.13
CA GLY A 141 3.74 12.89 8.55
C GLY A 141 3.69 11.75 7.53
N MET A 142 2.49 11.29 7.14
CA MET A 142 2.36 10.19 6.17
C MET A 142 2.03 10.68 4.75
N ALA A 143 1.40 11.84 4.59
CA ALA A 143 1.04 12.37 3.27
C ALA A 143 2.26 12.51 2.34
N GLU A 144 3.36 13.01 2.87
CA GLU A 144 4.57 13.33 2.10
C GLU A 144 5.37 12.09 1.67
N ARG A 145 5.07 10.93 2.26
CA ARG A 145 5.76 9.67 1.96
C ARG A 145 4.87 8.59 1.39
N THR A 146 3.59 8.89 1.12
CA THR A 146 2.62 7.89 0.68
C THR A 146 2.12 8.17 -0.73
N VAL A 147 2.21 7.16 -1.59
CA VAL A 147 1.48 7.10 -2.85
C VAL A 147 0.23 6.25 -2.63
N VAL A 148 -0.94 6.86 -2.80
CA VAL A 148 -2.22 6.15 -2.72
C VAL A 148 -2.60 5.66 -4.10
N VAL A 149 -2.86 4.36 -4.23
CA VAL A 149 -3.36 3.74 -5.46
C VAL A 149 -4.82 3.37 -5.29
N ASN A 150 -5.64 3.76 -6.25
CA ASN A 150 -7.05 3.41 -6.28
C ASN A 150 -7.55 3.30 -7.74
N GLY A 151 -8.85 3.08 -7.93
CA GLY A 151 -9.42 2.98 -9.27
C GLY A 151 -10.88 2.57 -9.26
N PHE A 152 -11.42 2.41 -10.46
CA PHE A 152 -12.85 2.19 -10.68
C PHE A 152 -13.21 0.70 -10.82
N SER A 153 -12.20 -0.17 -10.94
CA SER A 153 -12.39 -1.60 -11.21
C SER A 153 -13.28 -2.30 -10.19
N LYS A 154 -13.14 -1.97 -8.90
CA LYS A 154 -13.81 -2.66 -7.80
C LYS A 154 -15.04 -1.90 -7.34
N SER A 155 -14.89 -0.68 -6.86
CA SER A 155 -15.97 0.14 -6.30
C SER A 155 -17.12 0.39 -7.27
N TYR A 156 -16.82 0.43 -8.56
CA TYR A 156 -17.81 0.70 -9.62
C TYR A 156 -18.04 -0.49 -10.54
N ALA A 157 -17.53 -1.69 -10.21
CA ALA A 157 -17.63 -2.90 -11.04
C ALA A 157 -17.13 -2.69 -12.49
N MET A 158 -16.11 -1.84 -12.69
CA MET A 158 -15.57 -1.43 -13.99
C MET A 158 -14.25 -2.12 -14.31
N THR A 159 -14.14 -3.42 -14.04
CA THR A 159 -12.89 -4.17 -14.21
C THR A 159 -12.36 -4.13 -15.65
N GLY A 160 -13.23 -4.19 -16.64
CA GLY A 160 -12.87 -4.16 -18.06
C GLY A 160 -12.50 -2.78 -18.61
N TRP A 161 -12.86 -1.72 -17.92
CA TRP A 161 -12.57 -0.34 -18.36
C TRP A 161 -11.11 0.05 -18.19
N ARG A 162 -10.38 -0.68 -17.38
CA ARG A 162 -8.97 -0.43 -17.11
C ARG A 162 -8.69 1.02 -16.71
N LEU A 163 -9.39 1.53 -15.71
CA LEU A 163 -9.24 2.89 -15.20
C LEU A 163 -8.83 2.86 -13.72
N GLY A 164 -7.67 3.44 -13.44
CA GLY A 164 -7.11 3.60 -12.11
C GLY A 164 -6.35 4.91 -11.99
N TYR A 165 -5.81 5.17 -10.82
CA TYR A 165 -5.03 6.37 -10.54
C TYR A 165 -4.12 6.19 -9.32
N ALA A 166 -3.09 7.00 -9.29
CA ALA A 166 -2.23 7.21 -8.16
C ALA A 166 -2.20 8.69 -7.79
#